data_86f4e1bf44b01ad6adc9a2aac74b4b45
#
_entry.id   86f4e1bf44b01ad6adc9a2aac74b4b45
#
_cell.length_a   1.000
_cell.length_b   1.000
_cell.length_c   1.000
_cell.angle_alpha   90.00
_cell.angle_beta   90.00
_cell.angle_gamma   90.00
#
_symmetry.space_group_name_H-M   'P 1'
#
loop_
_entity.id
_entity.type
_entity.pdbx_description
1 polymer ?
#
loop_
_entity_poly.entity_id
_entity_poly.type
_entity_poly.pdbx_seq_one_letter_code
_entity_poly.pdbx_strand_id
1 'polypeptide(L)'
;EGVGDRDSLHLSDEDVKLIEKVKRSKLPFVVILISGRPMIINEVLDESDAFLAAWLPGTEGLGISDVIFGDFDFTGKLSMTWPKSMKQIPINYGDSSYDPLFKLGFGLSYE
;
A
#
# COMPACT_ATOMS: atom_id res chain seq x y z
N GLU A 1 -6.21 5.06 -12.34
CA GLU A 1 -5.50 6.12 -13.07
C GLU A 1 -6.35 6.66 -14.21
N GLY A 2 -5.97 7.77 -14.79
CA GLY A 2 -6.74 8.41 -15.85
C GLY A 2 -7.90 9.29 -15.38
N VAL A 3 -8.23 9.26 -14.09
CA VAL A 3 -9.23 10.16 -13.49
C VAL A 3 -8.60 11.51 -13.10
N GLY A 4 -7.28 11.62 -13.19
CA GLY A 4 -6.54 12.85 -12.88
C GLY A 4 -6.16 13.00 -11.41
N ASP A 5 -5.97 14.24 -11.01
CA ASP A 5 -5.60 14.59 -9.64
C ASP A 5 -6.74 14.30 -8.65
N ARG A 6 -6.36 14.02 -7.40
CA ARG A 6 -7.29 13.74 -6.32
C ARG A 6 -7.03 14.69 -5.15
N ASP A 7 -8.08 15.22 -4.60
CA ASP A 7 -8.03 16.07 -3.39
C ASP A 7 -7.83 15.23 -2.12
N SER A 8 -8.09 13.93 -2.20
CA SER A 8 -7.94 12.98 -1.09
C SER A 8 -7.26 11.69 -1.55
N LEU A 9 -6.28 11.22 -0.77
CA LEU A 9 -5.60 9.96 -0.96
C LEU A 9 -6.14 8.82 -0.09
N HIS A 10 -7.28 9.02 0.55
CA HIS A 10 -7.94 7.94 1.29
C HIS A 10 -8.50 6.88 0.34
N LEU A 11 -8.57 5.65 0.82
CA LEU A 11 -9.32 4.58 0.16
C LEU A 11 -10.81 4.96 0.08
N SER A 12 -11.53 4.36 -0.87
CA SER A 12 -12.96 4.56 -0.96
C SER A 12 -13.69 3.90 0.24
N ASP A 13 -14.85 4.42 0.60
CA ASP A 13 -15.69 3.81 1.64
C ASP A 13 -16.08 2.37 1.27
N GLU A 14 -16.18 2.06 -0.01
CA GLU A 14 -16.49 0.73 -0.51
C GLU A 14 -15.35 -0.24 -0.24
N ASP A 15 -14.11 0.18 -0.52
CA ASP A 15 -12.91 -0.63 -0.25
C ASP A 15 -12.74 -0.88 1.25
N VAL A 16 -12.92 0.14 2.08
CA VAL A 16 -12.84 0.00 3.55
C VAL A 16 -13.89 -0.99 4.06
N LYS A 17 -15.15 -0.84 3.62
CA LYS A 17 -16.23 -1.79 3.99
C LYS A 17 -15.97 -3.22 3.53
N LEU A 18 -15.32 -3.39 2.36
CA LEU A 18 -14.94 -4.71 1.88
C LEU A 18 -13.91 -5.35 2.81
N ILE A 19 -12.90 -4.61 3.21
CA ILE A 19 -11.86 -5.09 4.13
C ILE A 19 -12.46 -5.44 5.50
N GLU A 20 -13.32 -4.58 6.05
CA GLU A 20 -14.05 -4.87 7.29
C GLU A 20 -14.89 -6.15 7.20
N LYS A 21 -15.53 -6.38 6.06
CA LYS A 21 -16.32 -7.59 5.82
C LYS A 21 -15.43 -8.84 5.82
N VAL A 22 -14.25 -8.77 5.17
CA VAL A 22 -13.29 -9.88 5.16
C VAL A 22 -12.77 -10.14 6.57
N LYS A 23 -12.41 -9.10 7.31
CA LYS A 23 -11.95 -9.20 8.70
C LYS A 23 -12.95 -9.95 9.61
N ARG A 24 -14.26 -9.74 9.40
CA ARG A 24 -15.30 -10.44 10.17
C ARG A 24 -15.30 -11.97 9.98
N SER A 25 -14.71 -12.47 8.90
CA SER A 25 -14.56 -13.92 8.68
C SER A 25 -13.58 -14.58 9.66
N LYS A 26 -12.71 -13.77 10.31
CA LYS A 26 -11.63 -14.22 11.20
C LYS A 26 -10.61 -15.16 10.52
N LEU A 27 -10.56 -15.17 9.21
CA LEU A 27 -9.52 -15.84 8.43
C LEU A 27 -8.36 -14.88 8.19
N PRO A 28 -7.12 -15.38 8.18
CA PRO A 28 -5.99 -14.58 7.73
C PRO A 28 -6.21 -14.04 6.32
N PHE A 29 -5.85 -12.79 6.08
CA PHE A 29 -6.01 -12.20 4.76
C PHE A 29 -4.90 -11.19 4.43
N VAL A 30 -4.64 -11.08 3.14
CA VAL A 30 -3.66 -10.15 2.56
C VAL A 30 -4.42 -9.09 1.78
N VAL A 31 -4.04 -7.83 1.95
CA VAL A 31 -4.52 -6.73 1.12
C VAL A 31 -3.48 -6.43 0.04
N ILE A 32 -3.91 -6.43 -1.22
CA ILE A 32 -3.09 -6.04 -2.37
C ILE A 32 -3.63 -4.71 -2.90
N LEU A 33 -2.87 -3.65 -2.71
CA LEU A 33 -3.23 -2.32 -3.21
C LEU A 33 -2.74 -2.16 -4.66
N ILE A 34 -3.68 -1.98 -5.57
CA ILE A 34 -3.42 -1.59 -6.96
C ILE A 34 -3.65 -0.08 -7.08
N SER A 35 -2.58 0.69 -7.19
CA SER A 35 -2.67 2.15 -7.19
C SER A 35 -1.45 2.77 -7.88
N GLY A 36 -1.62 3.88 -8.55
CA GLY A 36 -0.54 4.66 -9.16
C GLY A 36 0.17 5.62 -8.19
N ARG A 37 -0.25 5.66 -6.93
CA ARG A 37 0.29 6.56 -5.89
C ARG A 37 0.11 5.99 -4.50
N PRO A 38 0.88 6.43 -3.49
CA PRO A 38 0.62 6.12 -2.10
C PRO A 38 -0.78 6.58 -1.67
N MET A 39 -1.48 5.75 -0.92
CA MET A 39 -2.79 6.05 -0.36
C MET A 39 -2.70 6.14 1.16
N ILE A 40 -3.64 6.80 1.82
CA ILE A 40 -3.74 6.79 3.28
C ILE A 40 -4.40 5.47 3.68
N ILE A 41 -3.62 4.57 4.27
CA ILE A 41 -3.98 3.16 4.49
C ILE A 41 -3.89 2.72 5.95
N ASN A 42 -3.63 3.63 6.87
CA ASN A 42 -3.32 3.30 8.26
C ASN A 42 -4.34 2.32 8.87
N GLU A 43 -5.64 2.61 8.72
CA GLU A 43 -6.71 1.81 9.30
C GLU A 43 -6.71 0.38 8.74
N VAL A 44 -6.59 0.24 7.43
CA VAL A 44 -6.63 -1.08 6.77
C VAL A 44 -5.32 -1.86 6.92
N LEU A 45 -4.19 -1.16 7.10
CA LEU A 45 -2.90 -1.76 7.35
C LEU A 45 -2.90 -2.53 8.67
N ASP A 46 -3.40 -1.89 9.73
CA ASP A 46 -3.47 -2.49 11.07
C ASP A 46 -4.48 -3.65 11.15
N GLU A 47 -5.42 -3.69 10.22
CA GLU A 47 -6.45 -4.74 10.17
C GLU A 47 -6.07 -5.98 9.39
N SER A 48 -5.08 -5.88 8.48
CA SER A 48 -4.64 -6.97 7.60
C SER A 48 -3.45 -7.73 8.18
N ASP A 49 -3.36 -9.04 7.86
CA ASP A 49 -2.21 -9.86 8.24
C ASP A 49 -0.96 -9.53 7.40
N ALA A 50 -1.17 -9.10 6.15
CA ALA A 50 -0.14 -8.55 5.29
C ALA A 50 -0.72 -7.53 4.32
N PHE A 51 0.10 -6.57 3.90
CA PHE A 51 -0.28 -5.51 2.99
C PHE A 51 0.79 -5.31 1.91
N LEU A 52 0.40 -5.41 0.64
CA LEU A 52 1.27 -5.26 -0.51
C LEU A 52 0.85 -4.08 -1.38
N ALA A 53 1.78 -3.21 -1.71
CA ALA A 53 1.62 -2.21 -2.76
C ALA A 53 2.13 -2.77 -4.09
N ALA A 54 1.20 -3.18 -4.96
CA ALA A 54 1.55 -3.77 -6.26
C ALA A 54 1.62 -2.74 -7.40
N TRP A 55 1.35 -1.47 -7.11
CA TRP A 55 1.32 -0.38 -8.08
C TRP A 55 0.35 -0.68 -9.24
N LEU A 56 0.81 -0.50 -10.48
CA LEU A 56 0.02 -0.70 -11.70
C LEU A 56 0.65 -1.84 -12.53
N PRO A 57 0.35 -3.10 -12.23
CA PRO A 57 0.99 -4.25 -12.86
C PRO A 57 0.55 -4.46 -14.33
N GLY A 58 -0.53 -3.81 -14.79
CA GLY A 58 -1.06 -4.02 -16.13
C GLY A 58 -1.45 -5.48 -16.36
N THR A 59 -0.85 -6.10 -17.38
CA THR A 59 -1.07 -7.52 -17.72
C THR A 59 -0.19 -8.50 -16.96
N GLU A 60 0.74 -8.00 -16.13
CA GLU A 60 1.79 -8.80 -15.46
C GLU A 60 1.37 -9.30 -14.07
N GLY A 61 0.11 -9.70 -13.91
CA GLY A 61 -0.43 -10.21 -12.65
C GLY A 61 0.28 -11.47 -12.12
N LEU A 62 0.90 -12.26 -12.99
CA LEU A 62 1.68 -13.43 -12.59
C LEU A 62 2.85 -13.07 -11.66
N GLY A 63 3.53 -11.95 -11.89
CA GLY A 63 4.61 -11.50 -11.01
C GLY A 63 4.15 -11.20 -9.58
N ILE A 64 2.89 -10.77 -9.39
CA ILE A 64 2.31 -10.59 -8.06
C ILE A 64 2.10 -11.95 -7.39
N SER A 65 1.53 -12.93 -8.09
CA SER A 65 1.31 -14.28 -7.55
C SER A 65 2.61 -14.97 -7.19
N ASP A 66 3.62 -14.90 -8.06
CA ASP A 66 4.95 -15.51 -7.83
C ASP A 66 5.57 -15.02 -6.52
N VAL A 67 5.45 -13.72 -6.23
CA VAL A 67 5.94 -13.14 -4.98
C VAL A 67 5.07 -13.54 -3.80
N ILE A 68 3.73 -13.51 -3.92
CA ILE A 68 2.82 -13.86 -2.82
C ILE A 68 2.98 -15.33 -2.41
N PHE A 69 3.17 -16.23 -3.35
CA PHE A 69 3.33 -17.67 -3.09
C PHE A 69 4.77 -18.09 -2.80
N GLY A 70 5.73 -17.16 -2.85
CA GLY A 70 7.10 -17.37 -2.44
C GLY A 70 8.00 -17.98 -3.52
N ASP A 71 7.57 -18.01 -4.79
CA ASP A 71 8.41 -18.41 -5.90
C ASP A 71 9.57 -17.42 -6.13
N PHE A 72 9.33 -16.15 -5.78
CA PHE A 72 10.33 -15.08 -5.72
C PHE A 72 10.18 -14.27 -4.43
N ASP A 73 11.30 -13.79 -3.89
CA ASP A 73 11.28 -12.87 -2.76
C ASP A 73 10.96 -11.44 -3.21
N PHE A 74 10.53 -10.63 -2.26
CA PHE A 74 10.32 -9.20 -2.48
C PHE A 74 11.66 -8.50 -2.68
N THR A 75 11.81 -7.78 -3.79
CA THR A 75 12.99 -6.94 -4.07
C THR A 75 12.63 -5.47 -4.24
N GLY A 76 11.33 -5.18 -4.40
CA GLY A 76 10.83 -3.83 -4.60
C GLY A 76 11.08 -2.92 -3.41
N LYS A 77 11.52 -1.69 -3.68
CA LYS A 77 11.72 -0.65 -2.68
C LYS A 77 10.91 0.58 -3.07
N LEU A 78 10.33 1.25 -2.07
CA LEU A 78 9.59 2.48 -2.31
C LEU A 78 10.50 3.52 -2.97
N SER A 79 10.08 4.02 -4.12
CA SER A 79 10.72 5.12 -4.83
C SER A 79 10.29 6.50 -4.34
N MET A 80 9.38 6.53 -3.37
CA MET A 80 8.86 7.74 -2.76
C MET A 80 8.48 7.48 -1.31
N THR A 81 8.34 8.55 -0.54
CA THR A 81 7.89 8.52 0.85
C THR A 81 6.39 8.20 0.91
N TRP A 82 5.97 7.34 1.83
CA TRP A 82 4.56 7.01 2.06
C TRP A 82 4.01 7.81 3.24
N PRO A 83 3.06 8.73 3.03
CA PRO A 83 2.55 9.60 4.10
C PRO A 83 1.61 8.87 5.06
N LYS A 84 1.57 9.31 6.32
CA LYS A 84 0.59 8.88 7.33
C LYS A 84 -0.76 9.60 7.18
N SER A 85 -0.75 10.81 6.64
CA SER A 85 -1.95 11.64 6.55
C SER A 85 -1.82 12.66 5.43
N MET A 86 -2.96 13.18 4.99
CA MET A 86 -3.02 14.27 4.01
C MET A 86 -2.29 15.54 4.47
N LYS A 87 -2.22 15.77 5.80
CA LYS A 87 -1.55 16.95 6.37
C LYS A 87 -0.04 16.95 6.19
N GLN A 88 0.55 15.79 5.90
CA GLN A 88 2.00 15.67 5.65
C GLN A 88 2.40 16.00 4.21
N ILE A 89 1.43 16.15 3.31
CA ILE A 89 1.71 16.34 1.88
C ILE A 89 1.90 17.84 1.57
N PRO A 90 2.99 18.22 0.89
CA PRO A 90 4.07 17.36 0.41
C PRO A 90 5.01 16.88 1.54
N ILE A 91 5.54 15.65 1.41
CA ILE A 91 6.56 15.08 2.31
C ILE A 91 7.70 14.48 1.48
N ASN A 92 8.94 14.89 1.78
CA ASN A 92 10.12 14.46 1.04
C ASN A 92 11.22 13.98 1.98
N TYR A 93 12.00 13.01 1.50
CA TYR A 93 13.20 12.60 2.22
C TYR A 93 14.15 13.78 2.43
N GLY A 94 14.55 14.00 3.68
CA GLY A 94 15.40 15.13 4.06
C GLY A 94 14.65 16.34 4.63
N ASP A 95 13.32 16.33 4.66
CA ASP A 95 12.54 17.36 5.34
C ASP A 95 12.88 17.40 6.83
N SER A 96 12.86 18.60 7.43
CA SER A 96 13.15 18.79 8.86
C SER A 96 12.19 18.06 9.80
N SER A 97 10.98 17.80 9.35
CA SER A 97 9.96 16.99 10.04
C SER A 97 9.60 15.79 9.16
N TYR A 98 10.40 14.73 9.23
CA TYR A 98 10.23 13.53 8.43
C TYR A 98 9.79 12.34 9.27
N ASP A 99 8.47 12.15 9.38
CA ASP A 99 7.84 11.04 10.12
C ASP A 99 6.75 10.35 9.27
N PRO A 100 7.11 9.70 8.16
CA PRO A 100 6.19 9.03 7.26
C PRO A 100 5.65 7.71 7.82
N LEU A 101 4.61 7.14 7.19
CA LEU A 101 4.17 5.78 7.44
C LEU A 101 5.28 4.79 7.02
N PHE A 102 5.78 4.94 5.80
CA PHE A 102 6.98 4.22 5.32
C PHE A 102 7.96 5.19 4.67
N LYS A 103 9.23 5.01 5.00
CA LYS A 103 10.32 5.83 4.47
C LYS A 103 10.61 5.49 3.01
N LEU A 104 11.18 6.46 2.29
CA LEU A 104 11.83 6.19 1.01
C LEU A 104 12.78 4.99 1.13
N GLY A 105 12.72 4.06 0.19
CA GLY A 105 13.55 2.85 0.18
C GLY A 105 13.05 1.70 1.06
N PHE A 106 11.91 1.86 1.77
CA PHE A 106 11.27 0.74 2.47
C PHE A 106 10.84 -0.34 1.48
N GLY A 107 10.93 -1.60 1.88
CA GLY A 107 10.45 -2.75 1.11
C GLY A 107 10.24 -3.95 1.99
N LEU A 108 9.47 -4.89 1.49
CA LEU A 108 9.21 -6.17 2.15
C LEU A 108 10.34 -7.18 1.85
N SER A 109 10.41 -8.24 2.63
CA SER A 109 11.15 -9.48 2.40
C SER A 109 10.47 -10.60 3.18
N TYR A 110 10.82 -11.84 2.88
CA TYR A 110 10.38 -13.02 3.63
C TYR A 110 11.26 -13.31 4.87
N GLU A 111 12.36 -12.58 5.03
CA GLU A 111 13.29 -12.68 6.17
C GLU A 111 13.15 -11.50 7.13
#